data_ce2e1e5f990079912c6cb2f3d376ea75
#
_entry.id   ce2e1e5f990079912c6cb2f3d376ea75
#
_cell.length_a   1.000
_cell.length_b   1.000
_cell.length_c   1.000
_cell.angle_alpha   90.00
_cell.angle_beta   90.00
_cell.angle_gamma   90.00
#
_symmetry.space_group_name_H-M   'P 1'
#
loop_
_entity.id
_entity.type
_entity.pdbx_description
1 polymer ?
#
loop_
_entity_poly.entity_id
_entity_poly.type
_entity_poly.pdbx_seq_one_letter_code
_entity_poly.pdbx_strand_id
1 'polypeptide(L)'
;MMPLVLLSFPALFSGCKEKDETRPAALPEVQVVAVEQRDVPIYREWVGTLAGEVNATISAQVSGYLLTRNYQEGGLVTNGQVLFQIDDRTYKAALDQAMARVGKSELDVKRYTPLAATQAISQQELDDAVQANLANEAAAEAARLNYQFCKILSPVDGLAGLAQAQVGDLVGPGSGALTTVAQINPIRVYFSVSQQLLTQIQEGILAEGKKLRDEGGDYQGPPL
;
A
#
# COMPACT_ATOMS: atom_id res chain seq x y z
N MET A 1 80.42 -95.66 36.72
CA MET A 1 81.71 -95.23 37.33
C MET A 1 81.68 -93.74 37.49
N MET A 2 81.68 -93.34 38.67
CA MET A 2 82.33 -92.18 39.35
C MET A 2 82.74 -91.00 38.51
N PRO A 3 82.97 -89.91 39.18
CA PRO A 3 82.20 -89.02 40.07
C PRO A 3 82.55 -87.55 39.78
N LEU A 4 82.06 -86.71 40.65
CA LEU A 4 82.70 -85.55 41.26
C LEU A 4 82.49 -84.20 40.66
N VAL A 5 82.01 -83.33 41.35
CA VAL A 5 82.32 -82.41 42.39
C VAL A 5 82.15 -80.94 42.01
N LEU A 6 81.25 -80.34 42.70
CA LEU A 6 81.35 -79.02 43.38
C LEU A 6 82.09 -77.89 42.67
N LEU A 7 81.47 -76.80 42.50
CA LEU A 7 81.87 -75.54 43.24
C LEU A 7 80.84 -74.44 43.13
N SER A 8 80.50 -74.00 44.27
CA SER A 8 79.63 -72.80 44.58
C SER A 8 80.38 -71.53 44.28
N PHE A 9 79.68 -70.53 43.68
CA PHE A 9 80.17 -69.14 43.79
C PHE A 9 78.95 -68.19 43.78
N PRO A 10 78.76 -67.41 44.82
CA PRO A 10 77.70 -66.43 44.83
C PRO A 10 78.18 -65.12 44.17
N ALA A 11 77.54 -64.75 43.07
CA ALA A 11 77.74 -63.47 42.44
C ALA A 11 76.69 -62.48 42.96
N LEU A 12 77.16 -61.52 43.67
CA LEU A 12 76.44 -60.29 44.11
C LEU A 12 76.08 -59.48 42.85
N PHE A 13 74.81 -59.42 42.51
CA PHE A 13 74.33 -58.50 41.53
C PHE A 13 73.78 -57.25 42.23
N SER A 14 74.54 -56.15 42.20
CA SER A 14 74.11 -54.82 42.51
C SER A 14 73.15 -54.35 41.45
N GLY A 15 71.88 -54.26 41.81
CA GLY A 15 70.87 -53.65 40.93
C GLY A 15 71.04 -52.14 40.91
N CYS A 16 71.48 -51.60 39.78
CA CYS A 16 71.29 -50.17 39.49
C CYS A 16 69.80 -49.90 39.31
N LYS A 17 69.29 -49.11 40.24
CA LYS A 17 67.94 -48.54 40.14
C LYS A 17 67.97 -47.42 39.08
N GLU A 18 67.55 -47.69 37.86
CA GLU A 18 67.41 -46.72 36.81
C GLU A 18 66.34 -45.72 37.26
N LYS A 19 66.73 -44.50 37.41
CA LYS A 19 65.84 -43.41 37.76
C LYS A 19 65.00 -43.11 36.52
N ASP A 20 63.79 -43.57 36.58
CA ASP A 20 62.78 -43.25 35.54
C ASP A 20 62.62 -41.74 35.48
N GLU A 21 63.35 -41.11 34.59
CA GLU A 21 63.09 -39.69 34.25
C GLU A 21 61.79 -39.64 33.52
N THR A 22 60.72 -39.32 34.26
CA THR A 22 59.45 -38.97 33.68
C THR A 22 59.70 -37.81 32.71
N ARG A 23 59.81 -38.18 31.42
CA ARG A 23 59.73 -37.18 30.34
C ARG A 23 58.47 -36.38 30.54
N PRO A 24 58.53 -35.03 30.68
CA PRO A 24 57.33 -34.24 30.72
C PRO A 24 56.53 -34.55 29.44
N ALA A 25 55.29 -34.96 29.62
CA ALA A 25 54.40 -35.20 28.50
C ALA A 25 54.44 -33.99 27.58
N ALA A 26 54.80 -34.18 26.33
CA ALA A 26 54.78 -33.08 25.36
C ALA A 26 53.35 -32.52 25.30
N LEU A 27 53.23 -31.25 25.63
CA LEU A 27 51.95 -30.57 25.52
C LEU A 27 51.44 -30.71 24.10
N PRO A 28 50.17 -31.10 23.90
CA PRO A 28 49.62 -31.23 22.56
C PRO A 28 49.71 -29.87 21.84
N GLU A 29 50.27 -29.92 20.64
CA GLU A 29 50.32 -28.74 19.78
C GLU A 29 48.89 -28.47 19.27
N VAL A 30 48.30 -27.33 19.68
CA VAL A 30 46.97 -26.91 19.26
C VAL A 30 47.10 -25.77 18.27
N GLN A 31 46.42 -25.90 17.14
CA GLN A 31 46.30 -24.83 16.18
C GLN A 31 45.28 -23.81 16.72
N VAL A 32 45.69 -22.60 16.88
CA VAL A 32 44.82 -21.48 17.22
C VAL A 32 44.61 -20.59 16.02
N VAL A 33 43.37 -20.22 15.76
CA VAL A 33 42.99 -19.25 14.74
C VAL A 33 42.51 -18.00 15.45
N ALA A 34 42.95 -16.86 14.98
CA ALA A 34 42.46 -15.59 15.50
C ALA A 34 40.95 -15.46 15.24
N VAL A 35 40.21 -15.08 16.26
CA VAL A 35 38.78 -14.81 16.12
C VAL A 35 38.61 -13.50 15.35
N GLU A 36 37.95 -13.58 14.21
CA GLU A 36 37.55 -12.41 13.44
C GLU A 36 36.13 -12.02 13.84
N GLN A 37 35.97 -10.81 14.39
CA GLN A 37 34.67 -10.23 14.70
C GLN A 37 34.20 -9.44 13.48
N ARG A 38 33.06 -9.85 12.92
CA ARG A 38 32.38 -9.12 11.82
C ARG A 38 30.88 -9.16 12.01
N ASP A 39 30.22 -8.13 11.53
CA ASP A 39 28.78 -8.07 11.53
C ASP A 39 28.20 -9.05 10.50
N VAL A 40 27.28 -9.88 10.94
CA VAL A 40 26.59 -10.86 10.11
C VAL A 40 25.13 -10.44 10.01
N PRO A 41 24.61 -10.12 8.81
CA PRO A 41 23.22 -9.77 8.64
C PRO A 41 22.33 -10.99 8.91
N ILE A 42 21.30 -10.81 9.73
CA ILE A 42 20.32 -11.83 10.04
C ILE A 42 19.08 -11.56 9.18
N TYR A 43 18.81 -12.43 8.22
CA TYR A 43 17.61 -12.37 7.39
C TYR A 43 16.50 -13.22 7.98
N ARG A 44 15.27 -12.73 7.89
CA ARG A 44 14.06 -13.46 8.26
C ARG A 44 13.01 -13.27 7.19
N GLU A 45 12.23 -14.30 6.95
CA GLU A 45 11.17 -14.29 5.95
C GLU A 45 9.81 -14.36 6.65
N TRP A 46 8.87 -13.57 6.16
CA TRP A 46 7.49 -13.58 6.61
C TRP A 46 6.55 -13.66 5.43
N VAL A 47 5.46 -14.40 5.61
CA VAL A 47 4.36 -14.37 4.66
C VAL A 47 3.54 -13.11 4.93
N GLY A 48 3.36 -12.29 3.90
CA GLY A 48 2.60 -11.05 3.97
C GLY A 48 1.61 -10.92 2.82
N THR A 49 0.61 -10.05 3.01
CA THR A 49 -0.37 -9.69 1.99
C THR A 49 -0.07 -8.28 1.50
N LEU A 50 0.00 -8.11 0.19
CA LEU A 50 0.10 -6.81 -0.45
C LEU A 50 -1.29 -6.21 -0.59
N ALA A 51 -1.43 -4.93 -0.26
CA ALA A 51 -2.65 -4.17 -0.49
C ALA A 51 -2.30 -2.79 -1.05
N GLY A 52 -3.14 -2.28 -1.93
CA GLY A 52 -3.02 -0.89 -2.38
C GLY A 52 -3.19 0.07 -1.20
N GLU A 53 -2.54 1.21 -1.22
CA GLU A 53 -2.75 2.24 -0.21
C GLU A 53 -4.20 2.73 -0.20
N VAL A 54 -4.77 2.91 -1.39
CA VAL A 54 -6.18 3.22 -1.62
C VAL A 54 -6.77 2.17 -2.55
N ASN A 55 -7.88 1.57 -2.14
CA ASN A 55 -8.68 0.68 -2.98
C ASN A 55 -10.01 1.37 -3.26
N ALA A 56 -10.11 2.03 -4.43
CA ALA A 56 -11.30 2.73 -4.84
C ALA A 56 -12.30 1.76 -5.48
N THR A 57 -13.49 1.67 -4.92
CA THR A 57 -14.61 0.94 -5.51
C THR A 57 -15.31 1.84 -6.51
N ILE A 58 -15.38 1.43 -7.75
CA ILE A 58 -15.99 2.18 -8.85
C ILE A 58 -17.42 1.68 -9.06
N SER A 59 -18.39 2.58 -8.92
CA SER A 59 -19.82 2.31 -9.08
C SER A 59 -20.48 3.38 -9.95
N ALA A 60 -21.62 3.05 -10.55
CA ALA A 60 -22.42 3.99 -11.35
C ALA A 60 -23.20 4.93 -10.41
N GLN A 61 -23.18 6.23 -10.72
CA GLN A 61 -23.97 7.25 -10.00
C GLN A 61 -25.30 7.56 -10.68
N VAL A 62 -25.44 7.17 -11.95
CA VAL A 62 -26.67 7.33 -12.75
C VAL A 62 -27.04 6.02 -13.40
N SER A 63 -28.32 5.83 -13.71
CA SER A 63 -28.84 4.59 -14.30
C SER A 63 -28.81 4.64 -15.83
N GLY A 64 -28.35 3.56 -16.47
CA GLY A 64 -28.36 3.44 -17.93
C GLY A 64 -27.61 2.22 -18.40
N TYR A 65 -27.64 1.96 -19.70
CA TYR A 65 -26.93 0.86 -20.31
C TYR A 65 -25.43 1.17 -20.45
N LEU A 66 -24.58 0.21 -20.14
CA LEU A 66 -23.15 0.32 -20.32
C LEU A 66 -22.81 0.16 -21.81
N LEU A 67 -22.25 1.21 -22.42
CA LEU A 67 -21.94 1.21 -23.87
C LEU A 67 -20.53 0.71 -24.16
N THR A 68 -19.53 1.15 -23.35
CA THR A 68 -18.13 0.80 -23.58
C THR A 68 -17.39 0.61 -22.27
N ARG A 69 -16.34 -0.22 -22.33
CA ARG A 69 -15.29 -0.36 -21.32
C ARG A 69 -13.98 0.07 -21.94
N ASN A 70 -13.33 1.09 -21.38
CA ASN A 70 -12.17 1.76 -21.96
C ASN A 70 -10.88 1.48 -21.20
N TYR A 71 -10.79 0.35 -20.50
CA TYR A 71 -9.59 -0.09 -19.81
C TYR A 71 -9.38 -1.60 -19.99
N GLN A 72 -8.17 -2.07 -19.77
CA GLN A 72 -7.83 -3.50 -19.69
C GLN A 72 -7.86 -3.95 -18.23
N GLU A 73 -8.45 -5.09 -17.97
CA GLU A 73 -8.44 -5.74 -16.66
C GLU A 73 -7.01 -6.10 -16.26
N GLY A 74 -6.61 -5.78 -15.04
CA GLY A 74 -5.23 -5.91 -14.61
C GLY A 74 -4.26 -4.88 -15.22
N GLY A 75 -4.77 -3.89 -15.99
CA GLY A 75 -3.97 -2.81 -16.55
C GLY A 75 -3.84 -1.61 -15.62
N LEU A 76 -2.82 -0.79 -15.86
CA LEU A 76 -2.65 0.48 -15.17
C LEU A 76 -3.62 1.52 -15.75
N VAL A 77 -4.22 2.28 -14.86
CA VAL A 77 -5.12 3.39 -15.19
C VAL A 77 -4.67 4.64 -14.44
N THR A 78 -4.94 5.80 -15.01
CA THR A 78 -4.61 7.09 -14.42
C THR A 78 -5.84 7.79 -13.85
N ASN A 79 -5.62 8.69 -12.90
CA ASN A 79 -6.67 9.54 -12.35
C ASN A 79 -7.36 10.33 -13.48
N GLY A 80 -8.70 10.36 -13.47
CA GLY A 80 -9.50 11.01 -14.52
C GLY A 80 -9.66 10.20 -15.81
N GLN A 81 -9.01 9.04 -15.93
CA GLN A 81 -9.23 8.16 -17.10
C GLN A 81 -10.64 7.60 -17.10
N VAL A 82 -11.32 7.67 -18.27
CA VAL A 82 -12.64 7.07 -18.46
C VAL A 82 -12.51 5.56 -18.44
N LEU A 83 -13.15 4.90 -17.46
CA LEU A 83 -13.20 3.46 -17.36
C LEU A 83 -14.40 2.87 -18.09
N PHE A 84 -15.56 3.48 -17.89
CA PHE A 84 -16.80 3.05 -18.50
C PHE A 84 -17.60 4.25 -19.04
N GLN A 85 -18.42 3.98 -20.05
CA GLN A 85 -19.36 4.95 -20.61
C GLN A 85 -20.78 4.39 -20.52
N ILE A 86 -21.67 5.10 -19.85
CA ILE A 86 -23.11 4.84 -19.82
C ILE A 86 -23.76 5.59 -20.98
N ASP A 87 -24.91 5.12 -21.46
CA ASP A 87 -25.72 5.81 -22.48
C ASP A 87 -26.17 7.19 -21.98
N ASP A 88 -25.59 8.23 -22.56
CA ASP A 88 -25.74 9.61 -22.13
C ASP A 88 -26.83 10.40 -22.90
N ARG A 89 -27.47 9.78 -23.89
CA ARG A 89 -28.42 10.47 -24.79
C ARG A 89 -29.58 11.14 -24.06
N THR A 90 -30.16 10.44 -23.08
CA THR A 90 -31.28 10.99 -22.28
C THR A 90 -30.82 12.11 -21.36
N TYR A 91 -29.63 11.98 -20.74
CA TYR A 91 -29.05 12.99 -19.88
C TYR A 91 -28.61 14.23 -20.63
N LYS A 92 -28.06 14.05 -21.84
CA LYS A 92 -27.75 15.16 -22.74
C LYS A 92 -28.99 15.95 -23.14
N ALA A 93 -30.07 15.26 -23.52
CA ALA A 93 -31.34 15.92 -23.87
C ALA A 93 -31.92 16.68 -22.67
N ALA A 94 -31.82 16.14 -21.45
CA ALA A 94 -32.27 16.81 -20.24
C ALA A 94 -31.42 18.06 -19.94
N LEU A 95 -30.09 17.99 -20.13
CA LEU A 95 -29.21 19.13 -20.02
C LEU A 95 -29.53 20.21 -21.04
N ASP A 96 -29.70 19.85 -22.31
CA ASP A 96 -30.05 20.79 -23.39
C ASP A 96 -31.36 21.50 -23.08
N GLN A 97 -32.38 20.78 -22.56
CA GLN A 97 -33.64 21.35 -22.11
C GLN A 97 -33.48 22.33 -20.97
N ALA A 98 -32.67 21.98 -19.95
CA ALA A 98 -32.41 22.86 -18.80
C ALA A 98 -31.66 24.11 -19.23
N MET A 99 -30.67 24.00 -20.09
CA MET A 99 -29.92 25.12 -20.68
C MET A 99 -30.83 26.07 -21.46
N ALA A 100 -31.79 25.55 -22.21
CA ALA A 100 -32.79 26.40 -22.93
C ALA A 100 -33.67 27.19 -21.97
N ARG A 101 -34.00 26.62 -20.78
CA ARG A 101 -34.74 27.35 -19.72
C ARG A 101 -33.91 28.47 -19.11
N VAL A 102 -32.62 28.23 -18.85
CA VAL A 102 -31.67 29.25 -18.39
C VAL A 102 -31.61 30.37 -19.40
N GLY A 103 -31.37 30.08 -20.68
CA GLY A 103 -31.31 31.10 -21.73
C GLY A 103 -32.60 31.96 -21.83
N LYS A 104 -33.79 31.34 -21.63
CA LYS A 104 -35.05 32.10 -21.56
C LYS A 104 -35.06 33.03 -20.33
N SER A 105 -34.78 32.53 -19.13
CA SER A 105 -34.85 33.32 -17.90
C SER A 105 -33.80 34.43 -17.86
N GLU A 106 -32.58 34.19 -18.39
CA GLU A 106 -31.56 35.25 -18.57
C GLU A 106 -32.09 36.39 -19.47
N LEU A 107 -32.76 36.09 -20.57
CA LEU A 107 -33.36 37.09 -21.45
C LEU A 107 -34.49 37.86 -20.76
N ASP A 108 -35.27 37.19 -19.90
CA ASP A 108 -36.34 37.87 -19.13
C ASP A 108 -35.71 38.83 -18.09
N VAL A 109 -34.68 38.41 -17.32
CA VAL A 109 -33.95 39.28 -16.40
C VAL A 109 -33.33 40.47 -17.14
N LYS A 110 -32.66 40.23 -18.29
CA LYS A 110 -32.05 41.26 -19.12
C LYS A 110 -33.08 42.28 -19.62
N ARG A 111 -34.29 41.83 -19.95
CA ARG A 111 -35.39 42.69 -20.41
C ARG A 111 -36.02 43.47 -19.25
N TYR A 112 -36.22 42.84 -18.10
CA TYR A 112 -36.92 43.44 -16.96
C TYR A 112 -36.04 44.45 -16.17
N THR A 113 -34.74 44.24 -16.14
CA THR A 113 -33.80 45.16 -15.48
C THR A 113 -33.98 46.63 -15.91
N PRO A 114 -33.93 47.00 -17.20
CA PRO A 114 -34.14 48.42 -17.60
C PRO A 114 -35.60 48.87 -17.43
N LEU A 115 -36.58 47.96 -17.52
CA LEU A 115 -38.00 48.32 -17.32
C LEU A 115 -38.29 48.67 -15.83
N ALA A 116 -37.71 47.94 -14.89
CA ALA A 116 -37.80 48.25 -13.48
C ALA A 116 -37.12 49.60 -13.14
N ALA A 117 -35.97 49.89 -13.75
CA ALA A 117 -35.29 51.16 -13.59
C ALA A 117 -36.13 52.39 -14.04
N THR A 118 -36.97 52.19 -15.04
CA THR A 118 -37.92 53.22 -15.53
C THR A 118 -39.30 53.13 -14.88
N GLN A 119 -39.48 52.29 -13.84
CA GLN A 119 -40.74 52.03 -13.15
C GLN A 119 -41.87 51.53 -14.08
N ALA A 120 -41.52 50.95 -15.24
CA ALA A 120 -42.48 50.37 -16.16
C ALA A 120 -43.00 48.98 -15.71
N ILE A 121 -42.25 48.31 -14.80
CA ILE A 121 -42.68 47.12 -14.09
C ILE A 121 -42.38 47.28 -12.59
N SER A 122 -42.98 46.44 -11.75
CA SER A 122 -42.70 46.43 -10.31
C SER A 122 -41.35 45.81 -10.01
N GLN A 123 -40.72 46.22 -8.88
CA GLN A 123 -39.49 45.61 -8.40
C GLN A 123 -39.70 44.11 -8.13
N GLN A 124 -40.90 43.74 -7.65
CA GLN A 124 -41.23 42.34 -7.37
C GLN A 124 -41.15 41.50 -8.65
N GLU A 125 -41.63 42.00 -9.80
CA GLU A 125 -41.55 41.25 -11.08
C GLU A 125 -40.10 41.04 -11.54
N LEU A 126 -39.19 42.01 -11.29
CA LEU A 126 -37.78 41.83 -11.55
C LEU A 126 -37.18 40.81 -10.58
N ASP A 127 -37.49 40.90 -9.28
CA ASP A 127 -36.97 39.95 -8.28
C ASP A 127 -37.44 38.52 -8.56
N ASP A 128 -38.72 38.36 -8.95
CA ASP A 128 -39.26 37.03 -9.36
C ASP A 128 -38.51 36.46 -10.57
N ALA A 129 -38.21 37.30 -11.57
CA ALA A 129 -37.46 36.89 -12.77
C ALA A 129 -36.02 36.48 -12.40
N VAL A 130 -35.36 37.23 -11.48
CA VAL A 130 -34.03 36.91 -11.00
C VAL A 130 -34.05 35.56 -10.24
N GLN A 131 -35.03 35.36 -9.34
CA GLN A 131 -35.16 34.11 -8.60
C GLN A 131 -35.46 32.91 -9.54
N ALA A 132 -36.29 33.15 -10.55
CA ALA A 132 -36.56 32.09 -11.58
C ALA A 132 -35.29 31.74 -12.37
N ASN A 133 -34.44 32.71 -12.69
CA ASN A 133 -33.17 32.48 -13.36
C ASN A 133 -32.23 31.64 -12.48
N LEU A 134 -32.05 32.00 -11.22
CA LEU A 134 -31.23 31.25 -10.27
C LEU A 134 -31.72 29.79 -10.11
N ALA A 135 -33.05 29.60 -10.05
CA ALA A 135 -33.62 28.25 -9.98
C ALA A 135 -33.35 27.41 -11.26
N ASN A 136 -33.45 28.06 -12.44
CA ASN A 136 -33.12 27.39 -13.71
C ASN A 136 -31.64 27.08 -13.85
N GLU A 137 -30.73 27.95 -13.41
CA GLU A 137 -29.29 27.69 -13.37
C GLU A 137 -28.96 26.50 -12.47
N ALA A 138 -29.56 26.43 -11.28
CA ALA A 138 -29.38 25.29 -10.38
C ALA A 138 -29.89 23.97 -11.01
N ALA A 139 -31.04 24.02 -11.72
CA ALA A 139 -31.58 22.87 -12.43
C ALA A 139 -30.67 22.43 -13.61
N ALA A 140 -30.07 23.37 -14.33
CA ALA A 140 -29.13 23.09 -15.42
C ALA A 140 -27.82 22.46 -14.88
N GLU A 141 -27.34 22.94 -13.73
CA GLU A 141 -26.15 22.35 -13.11
C GLU A 141 -26.41 20.91 -12.62
N ALA A 142 -27.58 20.63 -12.04
CA ALA A 142 -27.96 19.27 -11.68
C ALA A 142 -28.03 18.34 -12.90
N ALA A 143 -28.58 18.82 -14.03
CA ALA A 143 -28.63 18.06 -15.29
C ALA A 143 -27.21 17.84 -15.86
N ARG A 144 -26.32 18.84 -15.74
CA ARG A 144 -24.92 18.76 -16.15
C ARG A 144 -24.16 17.68 -15.37
N LEU A 145 -24.32 17.66 -14.05
CA LEU A 145 -23.70 16.64 -13.20
C LEU A 145 -24.17 15.23 -13.59
N ASN A 146 -25.47 15.04 -13.80
CA ASN A 146 -26.00 13.76 -14.24
C ASN A 146 -25.42 13.31 -15.61
N TYR A 147 -25.25 14.25 -16.53
CA TYR A 147 -24.61 13.98 -17.82
C TYR A 147 -23.12 13.62 -17.66
N GLN A 148 -22.41 14.31 -16.77
CA GLN A 148 -21.01 14.00 -16.46
C GLN A 148 -20.85 12.62 -15.82
N PHE A 149 -21.77 12.21 -14.95
CA PHE A 149 -21.76 10.90 -14.31
C PHE A 149 -22.00 9.74 -15.27
N CYS A 150 -22.41 9.99 -16.50
CA CYS A 150 -22.43 8.96 -17.54
C CYS A 150 -21.02 8.49 -17.95
N LYS A 151 -19.98 9.31 -17.68
CA LYS A 151 -18.58 8.94 -17.82
C LYS A 151 -18.02 8.54 -16.47
N ILE A 152 -17.76 7.28 -16.30
CA ILE A 152 -17.22 6.74 -15.05
C ILE A 152 -15.72 6.80 -15.11
N LEU A 153 -15.12 7.62 -14.25
CA LEU A 153 -13.69 7.94 -14.21
C LEU A 153 -12.99 7.19 -13.08
N SER A 154 -11.70 6.96 -13.23
CA SER A 154 -10.85 6.53 -12.13
C SER A 154 -10.56 7.70 -11.19
N PRO A 155 -10.80 7.57 -9.88
CA PRO A 155 -10.46 8.63 -8.91
C PRO A 155 -8.99 8.62 -8.49
N VAL A 156 -8.24 7.56 -8.80
CA VAL A 156 -6.84 7.37 -8.41
C VAL A 156 -6.05 6.74 -9.55
N ASP A 157 -4.73 6.91 -9.50
CA ASP A 157 -3.80 6.15 -10.33
C ASP A 157 -3.61 4.75 -9.73
N GLY A 158 -3.67 3.71 -10.55
CA GLY A 158 -3.51 2.36 -10.00
C GLY A 158 -3.79 1.24 -10.97
N LEU A 159 -3.92 0.04 -10.41
CA LEU A 159 -4.24 -1.17 -11.15
C LEU A 159 -5.76 -1.38 -11.15
N ALA A 160 -6.35 -1.46 -12.32
CA ALA A 160 -7.77 -1.75 -12.48
C ALA A 160 -8.05 -3.25 -12.34
N GLY A 161 -9.02 -3.59 -11.50
CA GLY A 161 -9.47 -4.96 -11.27
C GLY A 161 -10.33 -5.50 -12.41
N LEU A 162 -10.89 -6.69 -12.18
CA LEU A 162 -11.84 -7.32 -13.09
C LEU A 162 -13.13 -6.50 -13.16
N ALA A 163 -13.72 -6.39 -14.35
CA ALA A 163 -15.05 -5.82 -14.53
C ALA A 163 -16.13 -6.78 -14.00
N GLN A 164 -16.99 -6.28 -13.13
CA GLN A 164 -18.15 -7.03 -12.62
C GLN A 164 -19.39 -6.81 -13.47
N ALA A 165 -19.40 -5.76 -14.31
CA ALA A 165 -20.46 -5.47 -15.28
C ALA A 165 -19.91 -5.54 -16.69
N GLN A 166 -20.74 -6.00 -17.62
CA GLN A 166 -20.42 -6.14 -19.03
C GLN A 166 -21.07 -5.06 -19.89
N VAL A 167 -20.50 -4.83 -21.06
CA VAL A 167 -21.10 -3.94 -22.05
C VAL A 167 -22.50 -4.49 -22.44
N GLY A 168 -23.51 -3.63 -22.33
CA GLY A 168 -24.93 -3.99 -22.52
C GLY A 168 -25.71 -4.19 -21.24
N ASP A 169 -25.05 -4.26 -20.07
CA ASP A 169 -25.73 -4.35 -18.78
C ASP A 169 -26.41 -3.01 -18.41
N LEU A 170 -27.52 -3.10 -17.71
CA LEU A 170 -28.16 -1.96 -17.07
C LEU A 170 -27.51 -1.73 -15.71
N VAL A 171 -26.86 -0.60 -15.56
CA VAL A 171 -26.16 -0.21 -14.32
C VAL A 171 -26.80 1.03 -13.68
N GLY A 172 -26.57 1.21 -12.37
CA GLY A 172 -27.10 2.37 -11.63
C GLY A 172 -26.60 2.39 -10.18
N PRO A 173 -27.03 3.35 -9.35
CA PRO A 173 -26.58 3.51 -7.97
C PRO A 173 -26.76 2.28 -7.07
N GLY A 174 -27.68 1.35 -7.45
CA GLY A 174 -27.94 0.12 -6.70
C GLY A 174 -27.32 -1.16 -7.28
N SER A 175 -26.63 -1.10 -8.42
CA SER A 175 -26.08 -2.29 -9.10
C SER A 175 -24.75 -2.81 -8.53
N GLY A 176 -24.23 -2.18 -7.48
CA GLY A 176 -22.96 -2.58 -6.87
C GLY A 176 -21.74 -2.01 -7.57
N ALA A 177 -20.60 -2.63 -7.28
CA ALA A 177 -19.33 -2.23 -7.87
C ALA A 177 -19.23 -2.67 -9.33
N LEU A 178 -18.75 -1.79 -10.21
CA LEU A 178 -18.44 -2.13 -11.61
C LEU A 178 -17.01 -2.70 -11.73
N THR A 179 -16.09 -2.15 -10.95
CA THR A 179 -14.70 -2.60 -10.82
C THR A 179 -14.08 -1.98 -9.57
N THR A 180 -12.84 -2.33 -9.27
CA THR A 180 -12.03 -1.69 -8.24
C THR A 180 -10.74 -1.18 -8.84
N VAL A 181 -10.22 -0.05 -8.35
CA VAL A 181 -8.89 0.45 -8.73
C VAL A 181 -8.05 0.49 -7.48
N ALA A 182 -6.94 -0.25 -7.47
CA ALA A 182 -6.01 -0.31 -6.36
C ALA A 182 -4.78 0.55 -6.66
N GLN A 183 -4.51 1.53 -5.81
CA GLN A 183 -3.29 2.33 -5.88
C GLN A 183 -2.11 1.48 -5.42
N ILE A 184 -1.17 1.20 -6.34
CA ILE A 184 -0.03 0.32 -6.09
C ILE A 184 1.27 1.07 -5.77
N ASN A 185 1.26 2.39 -5.83
CA ASN A 185 2.40 3.21 -5.49
C ASN A 185 1.93 4.42 -4.64
N PRO A 186 2.24 4.44 -3.33
CA PRO A 186 2.92 3.39 -2.56
C PRO A 186 2.05 2.14 -2.35
N ILE A 187 2.69 1.00 -2.05
CA ILE A 187 2.01 -0.26 -1.71
C ILE A 187 2.19 -0.57 -0.23
N ARG A 188 1.17 -1.10 0.41
CA ARG A 188 1.23 -1.56 1.81
C ARG A 188 1.44 -3.06 1.88
N VAL A 189 2.28 -3.47 2.80
CA VAL A 189 2.53 -4.88 3.11
C VAL A 189 2.03 -5.16 4.52
N TYR A 190 1.11 -6.09 4.66
CA TYR A 190 0.62 -6.57 5.94
C TYR A 190 1.23 -7.94 6.21
N PHE A 191 1.94 -8.08 7.32
CA PHE A 191 2.47 -9.36 7.77
C PHE A 191 2.30 -9.50 9.27
N SER A 192 2.11 -10.73 9.75
CA SER A 192 1.92 -11.01 11.15
C SER A 192 3.23 -11.45 11.78
N VAL A 193 3.61 -10.81 12.86
CA VAL A 193 4.79 -11.16 13.66
C VAL A 193 4.32 -11.66 15.02
N SER A 194 4.92 -12.76 15.52
CA SER A 194 4.61 -13.24 16.87
C SER A 194 5.08 -12.24 17.94
N GLN A 195 4.31 -12.12 19.02
CA GLN A 195 4.65 -11.21 20.11
C GLN A 195 6.03 -11.51 20.72
N GLN A 196 6.37 -12.78 20.83
CA GLN A 196 7.68 -13.21 21.34
C GLN A 196 8.84 -12.66 20.50
N LEU A 197 8.69 -12.74 19.17
CA LEU A 197 9.70 -12.23 18.25
C LEU A 197 9.79 -10.69 18.30
N LEU A 198 8.64 -10.02 18.40
CA LEU A 198 8.61 -8.56 18.54
C LEU A 198 9.34 -8.11 19.80
N THR A 199 9.14 -8.78 20.94
CA THR A 199 9.85 -8.49 22.20
C THR A 199 11.35 -8.71 22.05
N GLN A 200 11.79 -9.80 21.43
CA GLN A 200 13.21 -10.06 21.17
C GLN A 200 13.86 -8.98 20.30
N ILE A 201 13.16 -8.54 19.25
CA ILE A 201 13.68 -7.46 18.38
C ILE A 201 13.78 -6.15 19.16
N GLN A 202 12.76 -5.80 19.95
CA GLN A 202 12.76 -4.58 20.77
C GLN A 202 13.87 -4.60 21.83
N GLU A 203 14.05 -5.72 22.52
CA GLU A 203 15.14 -5.89 23.49
C GLU A 203 16.52 -5.76 22.82
N GLY A 204 16.69 -6.34 21.62
CA GLY A 204 17.92 -6.21 20.83
C GLY A 204 18.21 -4.75 20.43
N ILE A 205 17.22 -4.05 19.90
CA ILE A 205 17.35 -2.63 19.51
C ILE A 205 17.66 -1.75 20.74
N LEU A 206 16.98 -1.99 21.86
CA LEU A 206 17.22 -1.24 23.09
C LEU A 206 18.61 -1.51 23.68
N ALA A 207 19.09 -2.76 23.62
CA ALA A 207 20.42 -3.14 24.09
C ALA A 207 21.52 -2.48 23.24
N GLU A 208 21.34 -2.48 21.92
CA GLU A 208 22.28 -1.85 20.97
C GLU A 208 22.26 -0.32 21.10
N GLY A 209 21.07 0.29 21.20
CA GLY A 209 20.94 1.73 21.45
C GLY A 209 21.57 2.17 22.77
N LYS A 210 21.50 1.34 23.82
CA LYS A 210 22.17 1.60 25.10
C LYS A 210 23.68 1.50 24.95
N LYS A 211 24.19 0.47 24.26
CA LYS A 211 25.62 0.27 24.02
C LYS A 211 26.22 1.45 23.23
N LEU A 212 25.55 1.88 22.15
CA LEU A 212 26.00 3.02 21.35
C LEU A 212 25.99 4.34 22.14
N ARG A 213 25.02 4.53 23.05
CA ARG A 213 24.98 5.70 23.93
C ARG A 213 26.11 5.70 24.95
N ASP A 214 26.43 4.53 25.51
CA ASP A 214 27.50 4.36 26.47
C ASP A 214 28.88 4.55 25.80
N GLU A 215 29.01 4.27 24.49
CA GLU A 215 30.19 4.51 23.65
C GLU A 215 30.26 5.94 23.07
N GLY A 216 29.32 6.83 23.41
CA GLY A 216 29.29 8.24 22.98
C GLY A 216 28.73 8.47 21.55
N GLY A 217 28.08 7.48 20.97
CA GLY A 217 27.43 7.57 19.67
C GLY A 217 26.02 8.18 19.76
N ASP A 218 25.67 9.00 18.76
CA ASP A 218 24.31 9.54 18.60
C ASP A 218 23.43 8.50 17.87
N TYR A 219 22.67 7.72 18.63
CA TYR A 219 21.75 6.73 18.07
C TYR A 219 20.47 7.42 17.56
N GLN A 220 20.33 7.56 16.25
CA GLN A 220 19.07 7.85 15.61
C GLN A 220 18.37 6.51 15.31
N GLY A 221 17.38 6.15 16.13
CA GLY A 221 16.58 4.93 15.94
C GLY A 221 16.01 4.83 14.52
N PRO A 222 15.63 3.61 14.09
CA PRO A 222 15.02 3.44 12.77
C PRO A 222 13.78 4.33 12.64
N PRO A 223 13.52 4.94 11.45
CA PRO A 223 12.31 5.74 11.22
C PRO A 223 11.08 4.85 11.43
N LEU A 224 10.10 5.38 12.17
CA LEU A 224 8.82 4.75 12.46
C LEU A 224 7.95 4.66 11.20
#